data_2af6444ff889b1a281c0854cf10c60ba
#
_entry.id   2af6444ff889b1a281c0854cf10c60ba
#
_cell.length_a   1.000
_cell.length_b   1.000
_cell.length_c   1.000
_cell.angle_alpha   90.00
_cell.angle_beta   90.00
_cell.angle_gamma   90.00
#
_symmetry.space_group_name_H-M   'P 1'
#
loop_
_entity.id
_entity.type
_entity.pdbx_description
1 polymer ?
#
loop_
_entity_poly.entity_id
_entity_poly.type
_entity_poly.pdbx_seq_one_letter_code
_entity_poly.pdbx_strand_id
1 'polypeptide(L)'
;MTVPIELDELDSEFKAAVLDKVPAAKFDLCLTCGTCTGGCPATDLFEMDPRKLVRMLVLGLDEEVKQTPWAWVCTMCARCIKQCPMEIDIPKLVYNMRSNWEREKRPKGIRKSCDMHIRAGNAMGVPTEDFIWTVEDVAEEIRETQPKFKDMQVSVDRKGAFMAINQNSREPVTEPDELSPLWKILHMVGADWTYPSVMWGGENYCLFLADEEGWKYILEEFVDHIDNNLGCEQVVNTE
;
A
#
# COMPACT_ATOMS: atom_id res chain seq x y z
N MET A 1 11.56 -8.50 35.84
CA MET A 1 10.55 -8.02 36.81
C MET A 1 9.52 -7.26 36.01
N THR A 2 8.27 -7.69 35.98
CA THR A 2 7.18 -6.94 35.36
C THR A 2 6.84 -5.74 36.23
N VAL A 3 6.90 -4.55 35.67
CA VAL A 3 6.43 -3.32 36.33
C VAL A 3 4.91 -3.45 36.48
N PRO A 4 4.33 -3.24 37.68
CA PRO A 4 2.88 -3.22 37.83
C PRO A 4 2.26 -2.10 36.99
N ILE A 5 1.08 -2.36 36.42
CA ILE A 5 0.28 -1.33 35.75
C ILE A 5 -0.58 -0.67 36.82
N GLU A 6 -0.43 0.62 37.02
CA GLU A 6 -1.26 1.39 37.92
C GLU A 6 -2.54 1.81 37.17
N LEU A 7 -3.70 1.43 37.69
CA LEU A 7 -4.98 1.59 36.95
C LEU A 7 -5.43 3.06 36.83
N ASP A 8 -4.94 3.92 37.70
CA ASP A 8 -5.18 5.37 37.67
C ASP A 8 -4.30 6.12 36.69
N GLU A 9 -3.25 5.47 36.15
CA GLU A 9 -2.39 6.00 35.08
C GLU A 9 -2.89 5.61 33.68
N LEU A 10 -3.93 4.77 33.59
CA LEU A 10 -4.49 4.37 32.30
C LEU A 10 -5.22 5.55 31.65
N ASP A 11 -4.88 5.79 30.39
CA ASP A 11 -5.42 6.85 29.56
C ASP A 11 -6.17 6.24 28.35
N SER A 12 -7.18 6.93 27.88
CA SER A 12 -7.96 6.53 26.69
C SER A 12 -8.05 7.65 25.65
N GLU A 13 -7.24 8.68 25.77
CA GLU A 13 -7.25 9.80 24.82
C GLU A 13 -6.89 9.35 23.41
N PHE A 14 -5.92 8.46 23.26
CA PHE A 14 -5.55 7.91 21.96
C PHE A 14 -6.70 7.08 21.37
N LYS A 15 -7.36 6.23 22.17
CA LYS A 15 -8.54 5.49 21.72
C LYS A 15 -9.64 6.45 21.26
N ALA A 16 -9.90 7.52 22.00
CA ALA A 16 -10.89 8.53 21.63
C ALA A 16 -10.51 9.22 20.32
N ALA A 17 -9.25 9.61 20.15
CA ALA A 17 -8.75 10.23 18.92
C ALA A 17 -8.81 9.29 17.69
N VAL A 18 -8.59 7.99 17.88
CA VAL A 18 -8.76 6.99 16.80
C VAL A 18 -10.24 6.83 16.45
N LEU A 19 -11.13 6.76 17.44
CA LEU A 19 -12.56 6.62 17.21
C LEU A 19 -13.18 7.86 16.56
N ASP A 20 -12.69 9.05 16.85
CA ASP A 20 -13.11 10.27 16.17
C ASP A 20 -12.81 10.21 14.66
N LYS A 21 -11.62 9.73 14.29
CA LYS A 21 -11.23 9.53 12.88
C LYS A 21 -11.89 8.32 12.22
N VAL A 22 -12.24 7.30 12.99
CA VAL A 22 -12.80 6.02 12.52
C VAL A 22 -13.96 5.59 13.43
N PRO A 23 -15.10 6.28 13.37
CA PRO A 23 -16.24 6.00 14.27
C PRO A 23 -16.75 4.56 14.20
N ALA A 24 -16.60 3.90 13.03
CA ALA A 24 -17.03 2.52 12.81
C ALA A 24 -16.02 1.46 13.30
N ALA A 25 -14.94 1.86 13.98
CA ALA A 25 -13.83 0.93 14.31
C ALA A 25 -14.21 -0.21 15.27
N LYS A 26 -15.25 -0.03 16.09
CA LYS A 26 -15.87 -1.08 16.95
C LYS A 26 -14.90 -1.79 17.91
N PHE A 27 -13.81 -1.13 18.33
CA PHE A 27 -12.77 -1.76 19.15
C PHE A 27 -13.30 -2.37 20.47
N ASP A 28 -14.26 -1.69 21.10
CA ASP A 28 -14.88 -2.14 22.35
C ASP A 28 -15.69 -3.45 22.19
N LEU A 29 -16.05 -3.82 20.96
CA LEU A 29 -16.74 -5.08 20.66
C LEU A 29 -15.80 -6.28 20.53
N CYS A 30 -14.51 -6.11 20.82
CA CYS A 30 -13.52 -7.18 20.70
C CYS A 30 -13.84 -8.35 21.66
N LEU A 31 -14.20 -9.50 21.09
CA LEU A 31 -14.50 -10.72 21.83
C LEU A 31 -13.24 -11.43 22.38
N THR A 32 -12.06 -10.93 22.07
CA THR A 32 -10.76 -11.53 22.45
C THR A 32 -10.58 -12.97 21.94
N CYS A 33 -11.29 -13.37 20.88
CA CYS A 33 -11.31 -14.74 20.36
C CYS A 33 -10.01 -15.18 19.68
N GLY A 34 -9.16 -14.26 19.26
CA GLY A 34 -7.84 -14.55 18.66
C GLY A 34 -7.85 -14.92 17.17
N THR A 35 -8.99 -14.94 16.49
CA THR A 35 -9.05 -15.30 15.06
C THR A 35 -8.16 -14.40 14.18
N CYS A 36 -8.10 -13.09 14.49
CA CYS A 36 -7.22 -12.15 13.82
C CYS A 36 -5.73 -12.45 14.00
N THR A 37 -5.36 -12.98 15.18
CA THR A 37 -3.98 -13.40 15.52
C THR A 37 -3.57 -14.63 14.71
N GLY A 38 -4.44 -15.64 14.62
CA GLY A 38 -4.14 -16.89 13.90
C GLY A 38 -3.91 -16.72 12.41
N GLY A 39 -4.43 -15.65 11.81
CA GLY A 39 -4.25 -15.36 10.38
C GLY A 39 -3.21 -14.30 10.05
N CYS A 40 -2.61 -13.67 11.05
CA CYS A 40 -1.68 -12.57 10.83
C CYS A 40 -0.23 -13.07 10.67
N PRO A 41 0.45 -12.76 9.56
CA PRO A 41 1.86 -13.15 9.37
C PRO A 41 2.83 -12.41 10.30
N ALA A 42 2.39 -11.29 10.91
CA ALA A 42 3.19 -10.53 11.87
C ALA A 42 2.91 -10.90 13.34
N THR A 43 2.17 -11.99 13.59
CA THR A 43 1.93 -12.48 14.96
C THR A 43 3.26 -12.86 15.62
N ASP A 44 3.37 -12.54 16.90
CA ASP A 44 4.53 -12.76 17.79
C ASP A 44 5.79 -11.94 17.46
N LEU A 45 5.81 -11.17 16.36
CA LEU A 45 6.88 -10.20 16.16
C LEU A 45 6.78 -9.11 17.22
N PHE A 46 7.91 -8.80 17.86
CA PHE A 46 7.97 -7.86 18.98
C PHE A 46 7.03 -8.22 20.14
N GLU A 47 6.79 -9.51 20.37
CA GLU A 47 5.87 -10.02 21.41
C GLU A 47 4.45 -9.44 21.29
N MET A 48 4.03 -9.06 20.06
CA MET A 48 2.75 -8.42 19.76
C MET A 48 1.94 -9.22 18.74
N ASP A 49 0.63 -9.08 18.83
CA ASP A 49 -0.33 -9.61 17.87
C ASP A 49 -1.57 -8.68 17.73
N PRO A 50 -2.38 -8.84 16.68
CA PRO A 50 -3.55 -7.97 16.46
C PRO A 50 -4.55 -7.95 17.62
N ARG A 51 -4.80 -9.09 18.28
CA ARG A 51 -5.72 -9.18 19.43
C ARG A 51 -5.18 -8.43 20.63
N LYS A 52 -3.89 -8.64 20.95
CA LYS A 52 -3.21 -7.96 22.05
C LYS A 52 -3.25 -6.44 21.85
N LEU A 53 -2.94 -6.00 20.63
CA LEU A 53 -2.99 -4.58 20.27
C LEU A 53 -4.37 -3.96 20.55
N VAL A 54 -5.45 -4.57 20.07
CA VAL A 54 -6.82 -4.07 20.29
C VAL A 54 -7.16 -4.08 21.78
N ARG A 55 -6.76 -5.11 22.53
CA ARG A 55 -7.04 -5.18 23.97
C ARG A 55 -6.28 -4.12 24.76
N MET A 56 -5.03 -3.85 24.41
CA MET A 56 -4.25 -2.78 25.03
C MET A 56 -4.91 -1.42 24.80
N LEU A 57 -5.36 -1.14 23.56
CA LEU A 57 -6.09 0.07 23.23
C LEU A 57 -7.38 0.21 24.06
N VAL A 58 -8.18 -0.86 24.15
CA VAL A 58 -9.43 -0.87 24.91
C VAL A 58 -9.22 -0.65 26.40
N LEU A 59 -8.09 -1.12 26.93
CA LEU A 59 -7.70 -0.94 28.33
C LEU A 59 -7.04 0.42 28.64
N GLY A 60 -6.80 1.27 27.64
CA GLY A 60 -6.17 2.57 27.83
C GLY A 60 -4.66 2.52 28.00
N LEU A 61 -3.99 1.45 27.52
CA LEU A 61 -2.54 1.34 27.49
C LEU A 61 -1.98 2.10 26.27
N ASP A 62 -2.28 3.39 26.21
CA ASP A 62 -2.08 4.23 25.02
C ASP A 62 -0.61 4.37 24.65
N GLU A 63 0.27 4.53 25.62
CA GLU A 63 1.71 4.70 25.36
C GLU A 63 2.33 3.43 24.79
N GLU A 64 1.99 2.27 25.31
CA GLU A 64 2.46 0.98 24.79
C GLU A 64 1.96 0.72 23.37
N VAL A 65 0.71 1.11 23.09
CA VAL A 65 0.12 0.99 21.75
C VAL A 65 0.80 1.93 20.76
N LYS A 66 0.99 3.20 21.13
CA LYS A 66 1.64 4.21 20.27
C LYS A 66 3.09 3.86 19.94
N GLN A 67 3.84 3.28 20.91
CA GLN A 67 5.29 3.09 20.81
C GLN A 67 5.69 1.71 20.27
N THR A 68 4.77 0.77 20.13
CA THR A 68 5.13 -0.58 19.68
C THR A 68 5.72 -0.59 18.26
N PRO A 69 6.92 -1.17 18.05
CA PRO A 69 7.50 -1.34 16.71
C PRO A 69 6.64 -2.22 15.79
N TRP A 70 5.73 -3.01 16.35
CA TRP A 70 4.83 -3.88 15.60
C TRP A 70 3.98 -3.12 14.57
N ALA A 71 3.67 -1.87 14.85
CA ALA A 71 2.99 -1.00 13.89
C ALA A 71 3.67 -0.97 12.51
N TRP A 72 4.99 -1.13 12.45
CA TRP A 72 5.78 -1.03 11.22
C TRP A 72 6.00 -2.35 10.48
N VAL A 73 5.66 -3.49 11.08
CA VAL A 73 5.68 -4.80 10.41
C VAL A 73 4.29 -5.23 9.92
N CYS A 74 3.24 -4.56 10.34
CA CYS A 74 1.90 -4.75 9.80
C CYS A 74 1.85 -4.33 8.33
N THR A 75 1.51 -5.23 7.42
CA THR A 75 1.40 -4.94 5.98
C THR A 75 0.06 -4.30 5.57
N MET A 76 -0.83 -4.05 6.54
CA MET A 76 -2.17 -3.49 6.33
C MET A 76 -3.04 -4.31 5.35
N CYS A 77 -2.79 -5.61 5.20
CA CYS A 77 -3.46 -6.50 4.24
C CYS A 77 -4.96 -6.77 4.53
N ALA A 78 -5.51 -6.21 5.57
CA ALA A 78 -6.92 -6.32 6.00
C ALA A 78 -7.43 -7.74 6.31
N ARG A 79 -6.58 -8.78 6.31
CA ARG A 79 -6.98 -10.14 6.65
C ARG A 79 -7.65 -10.22 8.01
N CYS A 80 -7.12 -9.48 9.00
CA CYS A 80 -7.68 -9.43 10.36
C CYS A 80 -9.12 -8.89 10.41
N ILE A 81 -9.52 -7.98 9.51
CA ILE A 81 -10.90 -7.50 9.38
C ILE A 81 -11.77 -8.65 8.88
N LYS A 82 -11.37 -9.31 7.79
CA LYS A 82 -12.15 -10.39 7.17
C LYS A 82 -12.35 -11.61 8.07
N GLN A 83 -11.41 -11.86 8.98
CA GLN A 83 -11.48 -12.95 9.95
C GLN A 83 -12.20 -12.57 11.24
N CYS A 84 -12.39 -11.28 11.51
CA CYS A 84 -12.99 -10.81 12.73
C CYS A 84 -14.53 -10.92 12.66
N PRO A 85 -15.19 -11.66 13.59
CA PRO A 85 -16.65 -11.73 13.61
C PRO A 85 -17.32 -10.37 13.91
N MET A 86 -16.55 -9.41 14.47
CA MET A 86 -17.02 -8.05 14.76
C MET A 86 -16.54 -7.03 13.72
N GLU A 87 -15.78 -7.47 12.71
CA GLU A 87 -15.23 -6.62 11.63
C GLU A 87 -14.41 -5.43 12.13
N ILE A 88 -13.61 -5.64 13.16
CA ILE A 88 -12.75 -4.58 13.74
C ILE A 88 -11.67 -4.18 12.76
N ASP A 89 -11.56 -2.88 12.46
CA ASP A 89 -10.59 -2.32 11.51
C ASP A 89 -9.23 -2.07 12.15
N ILE A 90 -8.44 -3.14 12.29
CA ILE A 90 -7.08 -3.08 12.85
C ILE A 90 -6.10 -2.33 11.92
N PRO A 91 -6.13 -2.45 10.58
CA PRO A 91 -5.31 -1.63 9.68
C PRO A 91 -5.47 -0.12 9.91
N LYS A 92 -6.69 0.34 10.15
CA LYS A 92 -6.97 1.74 10.45
C LYS A 92 -6.37 2.19 11.79
N LEU A 93 -6.41 1.31 12.80
CA LEU A 93 -5.71 1.54 14.06
C LEU A 93 -4.20 1.67 13.82
N VAL A 94 -3.60 0.76 13.06
CA VAL A 94 -2.17 0.80 12.74
C VAL A 94 -1.79 2.08 11.99
N TYR A 95 -2.60 2.51 11.03
CA TYR A 95 -2.38 3.78 10.34
C TYR A 95 -2.34 4.97 11.33
N ASN A 96 -3.32 5.04 12.25
CA ASN A 96 -3.35 6.08 13.28
C ASN A 96 -2.14 6.00 14.24
N MET A 97 -1.70 4.79 14.60
CA MET A 97 -0.47 4.62 15.39
C MET A 97 0.74 5.20 14.66
N ARG A 98 0.92 4.87 13.38
CA ARG A 98 2.00 5.41 12.54
C ARG A 98 1.97 6.93 12.43
N SER A 99 0.78 7.52 12.28
CA SER A 99 0.63 8.98 12.16
C SER A 99 1.03 9.74 13.43
N ASN A 100 1.00 9.11 14.61
CA ASN A 100 1.46 9.71 15.87
C ASN A 100 3.00 9.73 16.02
N TRP A 101 3.74 8.99 15.19
CA TRP A 101 5.19 9.06 15.20
C TRP A 101 5.67 10.33 14.48
N GLU A 102 6.62 11.02 15.05
CA GLU A 102 7.34 12.09 14.34
C GLU A 102 7.93 11.52 13.05
N ARG A 103 7.80 12.26 11.95
CA ARG A 103 8.18 11.76 10.61
C ARG A 103 9.63 11.25 10.58
N GLU A 104 10.53 11.92 11.29
CA GLU A 104 11.96 11.60 11.36
C GLU A 104 12.25 10.28 12.09
N LYS A 105 11.36 9.87 12.98
CA LYS A 105 11.43 8.61 13.73
C LYS A 105 10.81 7.42 13.00
N ARG A 106 10.03 7.68 11.93
CA ARG A 106 9.45 6.62 11.10
C ARG A 106 10.56 5.88 10.32
N PRO A 107 10.34 4.62 9.87
CA PRO A 107 11.38 3.82 9.21
C PRO A 107 11.99 4.52 8.00
N LYS A 108 13.32 4.65 8.00
CA LYS A 108 14.07 5.42 6.99
C LYS A 108 13.84 4.90 5.56
N GLY A 109 13.71 3.58 5.38
CA GLY A 109 13.48 2.97 4.06
C GLY A 109 12.15 3.43 3.46
N ILE A 110 11.06 3.28 4.22
CA ILE A 110 9.70 3.67 3.77
C ILE A 110 9.65 5.18 3.50
N ARG A 111 10.24 5.98 4.39
CA ARG A 111 10.32 7.44 4.23
C ARG A 111 11.06 7.84 2.96
N LYS A 112 12.21 7.20 2.67
CA LYS A 112 12.97 7.44 1.44
C LYS A 112 12.14 7.12 0.19
N SER A 113 11.43 5.99 0.17
CA SER A 113 10.60 5.61 -0.97
C SER A 113 9.39 6.54 -1.15
N CYS A 114 8.77 7.00 -0.06
CA CYS A 114 7.73 8.05 -0.11
C CYS A 114 8.27 9.35 -0.74
N ASP A 115 9.43 9.84 -0.26
CA ASP A 115 10.06 11.06 -0.79
C ASP A 115 10.46 10.93 -2.26
N MET A 116 10.90 9.74 -2.68
CA MET A 116 11.22 9.46 -4.08
C MET A 116 9.97 9.46 -4.95
N HIS A 117 8.88 8.84 -4.49
CA HIS A 117 7.63 8.82 -5.23
C HIS A 117 7.09 10.23 -5.49
N ILE A 118 7.07 11.08 -4.46
CA ILE A 118 6.65 12.49 -4.61
C ILE A 118 7.53 13.24 -5.62
N ARG A 119 8.85 13.00 -5.62
CA ARG A 119 9.80 13.76 -6.45
C ARG A 119 9.96 13.23 -7.86
N ALA A 120 9.94 11.93 -8.05
CA ALA A 120 10.26 11.27 -9.30
C ALA A 120 9.06 10.54 -9.95
N GLY A 121 7.88 10.60 -9.31
CA GLY A 121 6.67 9.92 -9.81
C GLY A 121 6.66 8.40 -9.60
N ASN A 122 7.63 7.83 -8.87
CA ASN A 122 7.67 6.41 -8.52
C ASN A 122 8.54 6.16 -7.28
N ALA A 123 8.27 5.06 -6.57
CA ALA A 123 8.91 4.72 -5.30
C ALA A 123 10.40 4.33 -5.42
N MET A 124 10.87 4.01 -6.61
CA MET A 124 12.27 3.65 -6.90
C MET A 124 13.13 4.86 -7.27
N GLY A 125 12.52 6.00 -7.59
CA GLY A 125 13.19 7.24 -7.97
C GLY A 125 13.84 7.18 -9.35
N VAL A 126 13.30 6.35 -10.24
CA VAL A 126 13.79 6.18 -11.62
C VAL A 126 13.19 7.25 -12.53
N PRO A 127 13.96 7.84 -13.46
CA PRO A 127 13.41 8.73 -14.48
C PRO A 127 12.30 8.05 -15.30
N THR A 128 11.25 8.79 -15.61
CA THR A 128 10.13 8.27 -16.40
C THR A 128 10.56 7.83 -17.80
N GLU A 129 11.54 8.51 -18.38
CA GLU A 129 12.11 8.17 -19.67
C GLU A 129 12.77 6.77 -19.68
N ASP A 130 13.43 6.40 -18.58
CA ASP A 130 14.03 5.07 -18.42
C ASP A 130 12.95 3.98 -18.31
N PHE A 131 11.84 4.27 -17.62
CA PHE A 131 10.68 3.38 -17.58
C PHE A 131 10.08 3.16 -18.97
N ILE A 132 9.83 4.23 -19.72
CA ILE A 132 9.28 4.17 -21.08
C ILE A 132 10.23 3.35 -21.96
N TRP A 133 11.53 3.65 -21.93
CA TRP A 133 12.53 2.92 -22.70
C TRP A 133 12.53 1.42 -22.36
N THR A 134 12.49 1.04 -21.08
CA THR A 134 12.45 -0.36 -20.68
C THR A 134 11.20 -1.08 -21.21
N VAL A 135 10.04 -0.44 -21.12
CA VAL A 135 8.78 -0.99 -21.65
C VAL A 135 8.87 -1.21 -23.18
N GLU A 136 9.42 -0.26 -23.92
CA GLU A 136 9.57 -0.33 -25.36
C GLU A 136 10.58 -1.41 -25.78
N ASP A 137 11.73 -1.47 -25.12
CA ASP A 137 12.82 -2.41 -25.40
C ASP A 137 12.38 -3.86 -25.18
N VAL A 138 11.79 -4.16 -24.02
CA VAL A 138 11.25 -5.50 -23.72
C VAL A 138 10.14 -5.88 -24.69
N ALA A 139 9.24 -4.95 -25.06
CA ALA A 139 8.17 -5.22 -26.01
C ALA A 139 8.71 -5.50 -27.41
N GLU A 140 9.76 -4.80 -27.84
CA GLU A 140 10.43 -5.03 -29.13
C GLU A 140 11.12 -6.40 -29.17
N GLU A 141 11.88 -6.75 -28.12
CA GLU A 141 12.52 -8.06 -28.00
C GLU A 141 11.48 -9.21 -28.13
N ILE A 142 10.32 -9.08 -27.46
CA ILE A 142 9.28 -10.09 -27.53
C ILE A 142 8.71 -10.21 -28.95
N ARG A 143 8.46 -9.09 -29.63
CA ARG A 143 7.96 -9.06 -31.02
C ARG A 143 8.93 -9.71 -31.99
N GLU A 144 10.24 -9.48 -31.81
CA GLU A 144 11.27 -10.04 -32.67
C GLU A 144 11.52 -11.54 -32.41
N THR A 145 11.57 -11.94 -31.16
CA THR A 145 11.97 -13.30 -30.77
C THR A 145 10.81 -14.30 -30.70
N GLN A 146 9.56 -13.83 -30.57
CA GLN A 146 8.39 -14.67 -30.34
C GLN A 146 7.32 -14.45 -31.43
N PRO A 147 7.30 -15.21 -32.54
CA PRO A 147 6.41 -15.00 -33.69
C PRO A 147 4.90 -14.92 -33.35
N LYS A 148 4.48 -15.57 -32.25
CA LYS A 148 3.11 -15.52 -31.76
C LYS A 148 2.70 -14.12 -31.30
N PHE A 149 3.64 -13.31 -30.87
CA PHE A 149 3.43 -11.99 -30.27
C PHE A 149 3.97 -10.83 -31.14
N LYS A 150 4.29 -11.10 -32.42
CA LYS A 150 4.84 -10.11 -33.36
C LYS A 150 3.99 -8.83 -33.49
N ASP A 151 2.68 -8.93 -33.29
CA ASP A 151 1.71 -7.85 -33.40
C ASP A 151 1.27 -7.33 -32.02
N MET A 152 1.96 -7.73 -30.92
CA MET A 152 1.63 -7.31 -29.56
C MET A 152 1.85 -5.81 -29.38
N GLN A 153 0.80 -5.12 -28.92
CA GLN A 153 0.85 -3.70 -28.62
C GLN A 153 1.08 -3.49 -27.13
N VAL A 154 2.12 -2.75 -26.80
CA VAL A 154 2.39 -2.23 -25.46
C VAL A 154 2.58 -0.73 -25.62
N SER A 155 1.88 0.06 -24.84
CA SER A 155 1.90 1.52 -24.96
C SER A 155 2.00 2.19 -23.60
N VAL A 156 2.63 3.35 -23.58
CA VAL A 156 2.62 4.28 -22.46
C VAL A 156 1.84 5.53 -22.90
N ASP A 157 0.99 6.03 -22.04
CA ASP A 157 0.17 7.23 -22.22
C ASP A 157 -0.69 7.25 -23.50
N ARG A 158 -1.18 6.10 -23.95
CA ARG A 158 -2.09 6.04 -25.08
C ARG A 158 -3.49 6.56 -24.68
N LYS A 159 -3.88 7.68 -25.24
CA LYS A 159 -5.20 8.29 -25.01
C LYS A 159 -6.34 7.41 -25.52
N GLY A 160 -7.43 7.37 -24.76
CA GLY A 160 -8.62 6.60 -25.08
C GLY A 160 -8.47 5.09 -24.95
N ALA A 161 -7.46 4.61 -24.25
CA ALA A 161 -7.38 3.23 -23.84
C ALA A 161 -8.48 2.91 -22.83
N PHE A 162 -9.09 1.72 -22.91
CA PHE A 162 -10.14 1.34 -21.97
C PHE A 162 -9.62 1.25 -20.53
N MET A 163 -8.42 0.70 -20.32
CA MET A 163 -7.86 0.58 -18.98
C MET A 163 -6.41 1.05 -18.89
N ALA A 164 -6.06 1.64 -17.75
CA ALA A 164 -4.70 1.91 -17.33
C ALA A 164 -4.20 0.78 -16.42
N ILE A 165 -3.01 0.26 -16.70
CA ILE A 165 -2.36 -0.76 -15.87
C ILE A 165 -1.38 -0.05 -14.94
N ASN A 166 -1.61 -0.15 -13.63
CA ASN A 166 -0.71 0.36 -12.61
C ASN A 166 0.06 -0.80 -12.00
N GLN A 167 1.27 -1.00 -12.46
CA GLN A 167 2.15 -2.09 -12.09
C GLN A 167 3.19 -1.64 -11.07
N ASN A 168 3.71 -2.57 -10.26
CA ASN A 168 4.76 -2.27 -9.28
C ASN A 168 6.01 -1.67 -9.97
N SER A 169 6.56 -0.61 -9.41
CA SER A 169 7.72 0.08 -10.00
C SER A 169 9.01 -0.77 -9.98
N ARG A 170 9.08 -1.78 -9.11
CA ARG A 170 10.23 -2.69 -9.06
C ARG A 170 10.38 -3.52 -10.33
N GLU A 171 9.27 -3.99 -10.90
CA GLU A 171 9.30 -4.89 -12.06
C GLU A 171 10.01 -4.26 -13.26
N PRO A 172 9.60 -3.08 -13.78
CA PRO A 172 10.31 -2.49 -14.92
C PRO A 172 11.74 -2.05 -14.59
N VAL A 173 12.10 -1.88 -13.31
CA VAL A 173 13.41 -1.38 -12.92
C VAL A 173 14.43 -2.48 -12.66
N THR A 174 14.02 -3.56 -11.98
CA THR A 174 14.93 -4.61 -11.53
C THR A 174 14.63 -6.00 -12.09
N GLU A 175 13.44 -6.22 -12.59
CA GLU A 175 12.95 -7.52 -13.07
C GLU A 175 12.12 -7.36 -14.37
N PRO A 176 12.69 -6.72 -15.43
CA PRO A 176 11.93 -6.37 -16.64
C PRO A 176 11.31 -7.58 -17.36
N ASP A 177 11.86 -8.76 -17.19
CA ASP A 177 11.32 -10.01 -17.76
C ASP A 177 9.93 -10.34 -17.16
N GLU A 178 9.64 -9.90 -15.93
CA GLU A 178 8.36 -10.13 -15.25
C GLU A 178 7.20 -9.32 -15.86
N LEU A 179 7.47 -8.33 -16.71
CA LEU A 179 6.46 -7.57 -17.43
C LEU A 179 5.76 -8.43 -18.51
N SER A 180 6.52 -9.30 -19.15
CA SER A 180 6.09 -10.02 -20.35
C SER A 180 4.90 -10.98 -20.15
N PRO A 181 4.74 -11.70 -19.03
CA PRO A 181 3.61 -12.61 -18.84
C PRO A 181 2.27 -11.89 -18.87
N LEU A 182 2.16 -10.73 -18.19
CA LEU A 182 0.94 -9.93 -18.19
C LEU A 182 0.61 -9.43 -19.59
N TRP A 183 1.58 -8.87 -20.32
CA TRP A 183 1.38 -8.36 -21.67
C TRP A 183 0.91 -9.44 -22.65
N LYS A 184 1.47 -10.65 -22.56
CA LYS A 184 1.07 -11.79 -23.39
C LYS A 184 -0.37 -12.21 -23.10
N ILE A 185 -0.79 -12.20 -21.84
CA ILE A 185 -2.18 -12.49 -21.46
C ILE A 185 -3.11 -11.41 -22.03
N LEU A 186 -2.80 -10.13 -21.81
CA LEU A 186 -3.59 -9.01 -22.31
C LEU A 186 -3.72 -9.02 -23.83
N HIS A 187 -2.62 -9.31 -24.55
CA HIS A 187 -2.63 -9.46 -25.99
C HIS A 187 -3.55 -10.61 -26.46
N MET A 188 -3.46 -11.77 -25.79
CA MET A 188 -4.25 -12.96 -26.18
C MET A 188 -5.75 -12.78 -25.96
N VAL A 189 -6.17 -11.97 -25.03
CA VAL A 189 -7.59 -11.66 -24.78
C VAL A 189 -8.07 -10.42 -25.54
N GLY A 190 -7.19 -9.76 -26.29
CA GLY A 190 -7.51 -8.54 -27.05
C GLY A 190 -7.84 -7.35 -26.14
N ALA A 191 -7.18 -7.25 -24.99
CA ALA A 191 -7.41 -6.17 -24.04
C ALA A 191 -6.94 -4.82 -24.61
N ASP A 192 -7.72 -3.77 -24.37
CA ASP A 192 -7.40 -2.39 -24.71
C ASP A 192 -6.87 -1.65 -23.49
N TRP A 193 -5.56 -1.41 -23.46
CA TRP A 193 -4.87 -0.93 -22.27
C TRP A 193 -3.65 -0.07 -22.57
N THR A 194 -3.20 0.69 -21.55
CA THR A 194 -1.95 1.47 -21.59
C THR A 194 -1.31 1.54 -20.20
N TYR A 195 -0.02 1.82 -20.15
CA TYR A 195 0.63 2.26 -18.92
C TYR A 195 0.46 3.77 -18.75
N PRO A 196 0.23 4.28 -17.51
CA PRO A 196 0.38 5.69 -17.19
C PRO A 196 1.86 6.00 -16.89
N SER A 197 2.33 7.19 -17.28
CA SER A 197 3.68 7.66 -16.99
C SER A 197 3.77 8.60 -15.78
N VAL A 198 2.63 9.10 -15.28
CA VAL A 198 2.57 10.01 -14.14
C VAL A 198 2.24 9.23 -12.88
N MET A 199 3.05 9.42 -11.83
CA MET A 199 2.93 8.71 -10.55
C MET A 199 2.80 7.19 -10.74
N TRP A 200 3.57 6.65 -11.68
CA TRP A 200 3.57 5.24 -12.04
C TRP A 200 4.20 4.37 -10.93
N GLY A 201 3.77 3.13 -10.86
CA GLY A 201 4.12 2.23 -9.78
C GLY A 201 2.98 2.08 -8.78
N GLY A 202 2.50 0.84 -8.58
CA GLY A 202 1.32 0.55 -7.76
C GLY A 202 1.49 0.82 -6.27
N GLU A 203 2.73 0.90 -5.79
CA GLU A 203 3.05 1.08 -4.38
C GLU A 203 2.89 2.54 -3.94
N ASN A 204 2.13 2.77 -2.89
CA ASN A 204 2.10 4.08 -2.24
C ASN A 204 2.73 3.99 -0.84
N TYR A 205 4.06 4.13 -0.77
CA TYR A 205 4.79 4.10 0.49
C TYR A 205 4.44 5.26 1.42
N CYS A 206 3.88 6.37 0.91
CA CYS A 206 3.38 7.45 1.74
C CYS A 206 2.15 7.01 2.54
N LEU A 207 1.29 6.14 1.99
CA LEU A 207 0.20 5.50 2.73
C LEU A 207 0.76 4.61 3.87
N PHE A 208 1.77 3.79 3.58
CA PHE A 208 2.44 2.98 4.60
C PHE A 208 3.15 3.83 5.65
N LEU A 209 3.69 4.96 5.25
CA LEU A 209 4.33 5.91 6.15
C LEU A 209 3.31 6.65 7.05
N ALA A 210 2.03 6.61 6.72
CA ALA A 210 0.97 7.46 7.27
C ALA A 210 1.25 8.96 7.06
N ASP A 211 1.84 9.29 5.91
CA ASP A 211 2.03 10.66 5.42
C ASP A 211 0.80 11.02 4.57
N GLU A 212 -0.18 11.67 5.20
CA GLU A 212 -1.49 11.90 4.57
C GLU A 212 -1.40 12.85 3.38
N GLU A 213 -0.61 13.91 3.48
CA GLU A 213 -0.42 14.86 2.39
C GLU A 213 0.27 14.19 1.20
N GLY A 214 1.32 13.40 1.47
CA GLY A 214 2.08 12.73 0.44
C GLY A 214 1.27 11.68 -0.33
N TRP A 215 0.51 10.81 0.36
CA TRP A 215 -0.24 9.78 -0.36
C TRP A 215 -1.45 10.36 -1.10
N LYS A 216 -2.08 11.42 -0.60
CA LYS A 216 -3.16 12.11 -1.32
C LYS A 216 -2.63 12.76 -2.58
N TYR A 217 -1.52 13.49 -2.49
CA TYR A 217 -0.87 14.11 -3.64
C TYR A 217 -0.58 13.09 -4.75
N ILE A 218 0.06 11.96 -4.41
CA ILE A 218 0.35 10.89 -5.38
C ILE A 218 -0.93 10.38 -6.04
N LEU A 219 -1.98 10.14 -5.25
CA LEU A 219 -3.25 9.63 -5.76
C LEU A 219 -3.96 10.64 -6.66
N GLU A 220 -3.99 11.91 -6.27
CA GLU A 220 -4.63 12.98 -7.03
C GLU A 220 -3.96 13.19 -8.39
N GLU A 221 -2.62 13.27 -8.45
CA GLU A 221 -1.86 13.38 -9.69
C GLU A 221 -2.07 12.16 -10.61
N PHE A 222 -2.07 10.97 -10.03
CA PHE A 222 -2.31 9.72 -10.77
C PHE A 222 -3.73 9.69 -11.37
N VAL A 223 -4.75 9.98 -10.56
CA VAL A 223 -6.15 9.96 -11.01
C VAL A 223 -6.41 11.06 -12.03
N ASP A 224 -5.89 12.27 -11.82
CA ASP A 224 -6.02 13.37 -12.79
C ASP A 224 -5.42 13.00 -14.15
N HIS A 225 -4.25 12.36 -14.13
CA HIS A 225 -3.62 11.90 -15.38
C HIS A 225 -4.47 10.87 -16.11
N ILE A 226 -5.03 9.89 -15.40
CA ILE A 226 -5.86 8.85 -15.99
C ILE A 226 -7.18 9.40 -16.54
N ASP A 227 -7.88 10.21 -15.76
CA ASP A 227 -9.19 10.76 -16.13
C ASP A 227 -9.08 11.84 -17.22
N ASN A 228 -8.26 12.88 -16.96
CA ASN A 228 -8.26 14.08 -17.78
C ASN A 228 -7.28 14.04 -18.95
N ASN A 229 -6.15 13.30 -18.80
CA ASN A 229 -5.16 13.25 -19.86
C ASN A 229 -5.28 12.00 -20.74
N LEU A 230 -5.53 10.83 -20.15
CA LEU A 230 -5.64 9.57 -20.89
C LEU A 230 -7.08 9.23 -21.28
N GLY A 231 -8.05 9.53 -20.42
CA GLY A 231 -9.46 9.20 -20.63
C GLY A 231 -9.73 7.70 -20.51
N CYS A 232 -9.02 7.01 -19.61
CA CYS A 232 -9.26 5.59 -19.34
C CYS A 232 -10.47 5.41 -18.43
N GLU A 233 -11.28 4.39 -18.70
CA GLU A 233 -12.48 4.08 -17.89
C GLU A 233 -12.19 3.24 -16.65
N GLN A 234 -11.06 2.53 -16.63
CA GLN A 234 -10.68 1.62 -15.55
C GLN A 234 -9.20 1.71 -15.22
N VAL A 235 -8.88 1.42 -13.96
CA VAL A 235 -7.51 1.19 -13.48
C VAL A 235 -7.40 -0.24 -12.99
N VAL A 236 -6.35 -0.92 -13.41
CA VAL A 236 -5.99 -2.26 -12.91
C VAL A 236 -4.67 -2.16 -12.16
N ASN A 237 -4.72 -2.36 -10.85
CA ASN A 237 -3.52 -2.54 -10.04
C ASN A 237 -3.13 -4.02 -10.04
N THR A 238 -1.87 -4.31 -10.26
CA THR A 238 -1.35 -5.68 -10.26
C THR A 238 -1.00 -6.18 -8.85
N GLU A 239 -0.98 -5.29 -7.85
CA GLU A 239 -0.77 -5.58 -6.42
C GLU A 239 -1.90 -5.07 -5.55
#